data_0b611e8e32d2c2e7ef29205e4610a48b
#
_entry.id   0b611e8e32d2c2e7ef29205e4610a48b
#
_cell.length_a   1.000
_cell.length_b   1.000
_cell.length_c   1.000
_cell.angle_alpha   90.00
_cell.angle_beta   90.00
_cell.angle_gamma   90.00
#
_symmetry.space_group_name_H-M   'P 1'
#
loop_
_entity.id
_entity.type
_entity.pdbx_description
1 polymer ?
#
loop_
_entity_poly.entity_id
_entity_poly.type
_entity_poly.pdbx_seq_one_letter_code
_entity_poly.pdbx_strand_id
1 'polypeptide(L)'
;ESQDHVAIEDYLLMIRLKTAVLLATALKMGAYLAGAEQEAQDALYQFGIHIGLAFQIQDDILDVWGDPATFGKAIGGDISCNKKTFVTITALKMADEESKKELHYWFGQTLEDNTEKIASVKAIYDRLGVYAECEKSVKNQTDMAFTYLDSLPQNAATEQLRKLANKLNTRKD
;
A
#
# COMPACT_ATOMS: atom_id res chain seq x y z
N GLU A 1 -21.32 7.67 13.56
CA GLU A 1 -20.69 8.94 13.16
C GLU A 1 -19.86 8.64 11.93
N SER A 2 -20.27 9.18 10.79
CA SER A 2 -19.57 9.02 9.52
C SER A 2 -18.23 9.76 9.62
N GLN A 3 -17.12 9.02 9.71
CA GLN A 3 -15.81 9.57 9.49
C GLN A 3 -15.64 9.77 7.97
N ASP A 4 -16.25 10.80 7.42
CA ASP A 4 -16.18 11.10 5.99
C ASP A 4 -14.80 11.60 5.55
N HIS A 5 -13.92 11.93 6.49
CA HIS A 5 -12.56 12.38 6.24
C HIS A 5 -11.53 11.54 7.01
N VAL A 6 -11.11 10.41 6.44
CA VAL A 6 -9.87 9.77 6.88
C VAL A 6 -8.73 10.45 6.13
N ALA A 7 -7.80 11.06 6.85
CA ALA A 7 -6.60 11.62 6.25
C ALA A 7 -5.66 10.50 5.77
N ILE A 8 -4.90 10.76 4.72
CA ILE A 8 -3.96 9.78 4.17
C ILE A 8 -2.88 9.41 5.20
N GLU A 9 -2.54 10.35 6.07
CA GLU A 9 -1.59 10.21 7.17
C GLU A 9 -2.09 9.21 8.21
N ASP A 10 -3.39 9.24 8.54
CA ASP A 10 -4.02 8.30 9.48
C ASP A 10 -4.03 6.88 8.91
N TYR A 11 -4.31 6.76 7.61
CA TYR A 11 -4.22 5.48 6.91
C TYR A 11 -2.78 4.93 6.92
N LEU A 12 -1.80 5.75 6.57
CA LEU A 12 -0.38 5.37 6.59
C LEU A 12 0.07 4.96 8.00
N LEU A 13 -0.37 5.67 9.03
CA LEU A 13 -0.08 5.30 10.42
C LEU A 13 -0.71 3.93 10.76
N MET A 14 -1.93 3.70 10.35
CA MET A 14 -2.63 2.43 10.60
C MET A 14 -1.90 1.25 9.95
N ILE A 15 -1.54 1.32 8.66
CA ILE A 15 -0.82 0.23 7.97
C ILE A 15 0.62 0.08 8.47
N ARG A 16 1.26 1.19 8.91
CA ARG A 16 2.55 1.14 9.59
C ARG A 16 2.46 0.28 10.85
N LEU A 17 1.51 0.56 11.72
CA LEU A 17 1.33 -0.16 12.98
C LEU A 17 0.85 -1.61 12.77
N LYS A 18 -0.02 -1.84 11.80
CA LYS A 18 -0.62 -3.15 11.52
C LYS A 18 0.37 -4.11 10.85
N THR A 19 1.21 -3.61 9.94
CA THR A 19 2.03 -4.46 9.06
C THR A 19 3.52 -4.11 9.11
N ALA A 20 3.90 -2.84 8.88
CA ALA A 20 5.29 -2.47 8.66
C ALA A 20 6.16 -2.62 9.90
N VAL A 21 5.64 -2.30 11.09
CA VAL A 21 6.39 -2.39 12.36
C VAL A 21 6.85 -3.82 12.65
N LEU A 22 6.03 -4.84 12.37
CA LEU A 22 6.42 -6.23 12.59
C LEU A 22 7.60 -6.63 11.70
N LEU A 23 7.53 -6.30 10.42
CA LEU A 23 8.62 -6.55 9.47
C LEU A 23 9.90 -5.80 9.87
N ALA A 24 9.78 -4.52 10.20
CA ALA A 24 10.90 -3.69 10.64
C ALA A 24 11.56 -4.23 11.92
N THR A 25 10.74 -4.64 12.89
CA THR A 25 11.23 -5.21 14.15
C THR A 25 11.96 -6.53 13.92
N ALA A 26 11.47 -7.39 13.04
CA ALA A 26 12.14 -8.65 12.70
C ALA A 26 13.53 -8.41 12.09
N LEU A 27 13.64 -7.44 11.16
CA LEU A 27 14.92 -7.06 10.55
C LEU A 27 15.89 -6.47 11.59
N LYS A 28 15.42 -5.54 12.44
CA LYS A 28 16.23 -4.97 13.51
C LYS A 28 16.70 -6.02 14.51
N MET A 29 15.82 -6.94 14.90
CA MET A 29 16.15 -8.05 15.79
C MET A 29 17.23 -8.96 15.20
N GLY A 30 17.13 -9.30 13.91
CA GLY A 30 18.14 -10.09 13.22
C GLY A 30 19.52 -9.40 13.25
N ALA A 31 19.55 -8.09 12.98
CA ALA A 31 20.78 -7.30 13.06
C ALA A 31 21.35 -7.23 14.48
N TYR A 32 20.50 -7.03 15.48
CA TYR A 32 20.91 -7.01 16.89
C TYR A 32 21.54 -8.35 17.32
N LEU A 33 20.89 -9.47 16.99
CA LEU A 33 21.40 -10.80 17.33
C LEU A 33 22.71 -11.15 16.61
N ALA A 34 22.94 -10.57 15.44
CA ALA A 34 24.19 -10.69 14.70
C ALA A 34 25.31 -9.76 15.21
N GLY A 35 25.07 -8.95 16.26
CA GLY A 35 26.03 -8.02 16.82
C GLY A 35 26.31 -6.79 15.94
N ALA A 36 25.36 -6.39 15.09
CA ALA A 36 25.50 -5.21 14.24
C ALA A 36 25.47 -3.93 15.10
N GLU A 37 26.18 -2.90 14.64
CA GLU A 37 26.16 -1.57 15.26
C GLU A 37 24.76 -0.94 15.20
N GLN A 38 24.49 0.00 16.12
CA GLN A 38 23.16 0.62 16.27
C GLN A 38 22.66 1.26 14.97
N GLU A 39 23.55 1.93 14.23
CA GLU A 39 23.23 2.58 12.95
C GLU A 39 22.72 1.57 11.91
N ALA A 40 23.33 0.40 11.84
CA ALA A 40 22.91 -0.66 10.93
C ALA A 40 21.56 -1.27 11.37
N GLN A 41 21.35 -1.43 12.68
CA GLN A 41 20.07 -1.90 13.22
C GLN A 41 18.94 -0.91 12.88
N ASP A 42 19.17 0.40 13.01
CA ASP A 42 18.20 1.45 12.74
C ASP A 42 17.93 1.57 11.24
N ALA A 43 18.97 1.46 10.39
CA ALA A 43 18.81 1.45 8.95
C ALA A 43 17.93 0.27 8.48
N LEU A 44 18.15 -0.94 9.00
CA LEU A 44 17.31 -2.12 8.69
C LEU A 44 15.88 -1.97 9.22
N TYR A 45 15.70 -1.33 10.36
CA TYR A 45 14.36 -0.99 10.85
C TYR A 45 13.62 -0.06 9.88
N GLN A 46 14.26 1.02 9.44
CA GLN A 46 13.65 1.97 8.49
C GLN A 46 13.40 1.32 7.12
N PHE A 47 14.35 0.52 6.62
CA PHE A 47 14.12 -0.28 5.42
C PHE A 47 12.85 -1.12 5.55
N GLY A 48 12.66 -1.82 6.67
CA GLY A 48 11.48 -2.64 6.94
C GLY A 48 10.18 -1.84 7.01
N ILE A 49 10.20 -0.65 7.62
CA ILE A 49 9.05 0.27 7.66
C ILE A 49 8.61 0.63 6.24
N HIS A 50 9.53 1.10 5.41
CA HIS A 50 9.19 1.58 4.07
C HIS A 50 8.76 0.46 3.12
N ILE A 51 9.41 -0.71 3.18
CA ILE A 51 8.95 -1.89 2.39
C ILE A 51 7.57 -2.36 2.86
N GLY A 52 7.30 -2.35 4.16
CA GLY A 52 5.99 -2.73 4.69
C GLY A 52 4.87 -1.77 4.27
N LEU A 53 5.15 -0.46 4.19
CA LEU A 53 4.22 0.54 3.67
C LEU A 53 3.98 0.36 2.17
N ALA A 54 5.05 0.21 1.37
CA ALA A 54 4.96 -0.05 -0.06
C ALA A 54 4.13 -1.30 -0.35
N PHE A 55 4.40 -2.39 0.38
CA PHE A 55 3.67 -3.65 0.27
C PHE A 55 2.17 -3.50 0.52
N GLN A 56 1.77 -2.74 1.55
CA GLN A 56 0.36 -2.57 1.88
C GLN A 56 -0.37 -1.67 0.88
N ILE A 57 0.29 -0.61 0.38
CA ILE A 57 -0.28 0.23 -0.69
C ILE A 57 -0.42 -0.60 -1.98
N GLN A 58 0.56 -1.46 -2.30
CA GLN A 58 0.49 -2.36 -3.45
C GLN A 58 -0.67 -3.37 -3.31
N ASP A 59 -0.94 -3.86 -2.11
CA ASP A 59 -2.07 -4.76 -1.83
C ASP A 59 -3.42 -4.07 -2.14
N ASP A 60 -3.58 -2.81 -1.73
CA ASP A 60 -4.77 -2.01 -2.04
C ASP A 60 -4.92 -1.77 -3.56
N ILE A 61 -3.82 -1.55 -4.28
CA ILE A 61 -3.82 -1.42 -5.75
C ILE A 61 -4.29 -2.73 -6.39
N LEU A 62 -3.76 -3.87 -5.94
CA LEU A 62 -4.10 -5.18 -6.47
C LEU A 62 -5.55 -5.57 -6.22
N ASP A 63 -6.17 -5.13 -5.12
CA ASP A 63 -7.61 -5.34 -4.89
C ASP A 63 -8.49 -4.68 -5.97
N VAL A 64 -8.02 -3.60 -6.59
CA VAL A 64 -8.79 -2.86 -7.62
C VAL A 64 -8.39 -3.27 -9.04
N TRP A 65 -7.08 -3.43 -9.31
CA TRP A 65 -6.53 -3.62 -10.67
C TRP A 65 -5.77 -4.93 -10.87
N GLY A 66 -5.72 -5.80 -9.87
CA GLY A 66 -5.08 -7.10 -9.97
C GLY A 66 -5.77 -8.02 -11.00
N ASP A 67 -5.10 -9.11 -11.35
CA ASP A 67 -5.69 -10.16 -12.16
C ASP A 67 -6.32 -11.22 -11.24
N PRO A 68 -7.63 -11.48 -11.32
CA PRO A 68 -8.29 -12.48 -10.49
C PRO A 68 -7.68 -13.88 -10.59
N ALA A 69 -7.11 -14.22 -11.76
CA ALA A 69 -6.49 -15.53 -11.99
C ALA A 69 -5.19 -15.71 -11.21
N THR A 70 -4.46 -14.63 -10.97
CA THR A 70 -3.16 -14.64 -10.27
C THR A 70 -3.30 -14.23 -8.81
N PHE A 71 -4.18 -13.29 -8.49
CA PHE A 71 -4.37 -12.76 -7.13
C PHE A 71 -5.07 -13.75 -6.18
N GLY A 72 -5.77 -14.77 -6.72
CA GLY A 72 -6.43 -15.81 -5.92
C GLY A 72 -7.61 -15.34 -5.06
N LYS A 73 -8.04 -14.07 -5.21
CA LYS A 73 -9.18 -13.45 -4.52
C LYS A 73 -10.08 -12.74 -5.54
N ALA A 74 -11.33 -12.52 -5.16
CA ALA A 74 -12.21 -11.66 -5.93
C ALA A 74 -11.68 -10.22 -5.90
N ILE A 75 -11.63 -9.57 -7.07
CA ILE A 75 -11.25 -8.16 -7.22
C ILE A 75 -12.38 -7.26 -6.74
N GLY A 76 -12.03 -6.09 -6.14
CA GLY A 76 -12.98 -5.09 -5.70
C GLY A 76 -13.60 -5.37 -4.32
N GLY A 77 -13.01 -6.26 -3.53
CA GLY A 77 -13.47 -6.54 -2.19
C GLY A 77 -13.47 -5.31 -1.29
N ASP A 78 -12.49 -4.44 -1.43
CA ASP A 78 -12.37 -3.20 -0.66
C ASP A 78 -13.44 -2.18 -1.08
N ILE A 79 -13.77 -2.10 -2.38
CA ILE A 79 -14.89 -1.28 -2.89
C ILE A 79 -16.22 -1.80 -2.38
N SER A 80 -16.46 -3.11 -2.46
CA SER A 80 -17.68 -3.76 -1.98
C SER A 80 -17.96 -3.44 -0.52
N CYS A 81 -16.91 -3.46 0.32
CA CYS A 81 -17.00 -3.23 1.77
C CYS A 81 -16.87 -1.75 2.16
N ASN A 82 -16.81 -0.83 1.21
CA ASN A 82 -16.59 0.61 1.46
C ASN A 82 -15.35 0.90 2.32
N LYS A 83 -14.30 0.10 2.17
CA LYS A 83 -13.09 0.31 2.95
C LYS A 83 -12.40 1.61 2.56
N LYS A 84 -11.90 2.32 3.57
CA LYS A 84 -11.09 3.54 3.41
C LYS A 84 -9.62 3.14 3.18
N THR A 85 -9.32 2.57 2.00
CA THR A 85 -7.97 2.19 1.60
C THR A 85 -7.18 3.38 1.08
N PHE A 86 -5.88 3.20 0.83
CA PHE A 86 -5.04 4.22 0.20
C PHE A 86 -5.63 4.67 -1.15
N VAL A 87 -6.14 3.73 -1.95
CA VAL A 87 -6.77 3.99 -3.25
C VAL A 87 -8.02 4.87 -3.08
N THR A 88 -8.93 4.48 -2.19
CA THR A 88 -10.17 5.23 -1.94
C THR A 88 -9.90 6.66 -1.45
N ILE A 89 -8.96 6.82 -0.50
CA ILE A 89 -8.61 8.13 0.06
C ILE A 89 -7.96 9.01 -1.02
N THR A 90 -7.07 8.44 -1.84
CA THR A 90 -6.43 9.13 -2.96
C THR A 90 -7.47 9.56 -3.99
N ALA A 91 -8.43 8.69 -4.35
CA ALA A 91 -9.51 9.02 -5.26
C ALA A 91 -10.35 10.20 -4.76
N LEU A 92 -10.76 10.18 -3.50
CA LEU A 92 -11.54 11.28 -2.90
C LEU A 92 -10.77 12.60 -2.85
N LYS A 93 -9.43 12.54 -2.67
CA LYS A 93 -8.57 13.72 -2.69
C LYS A 93 -8.41 14.31 -4.10
N MET A 94 -8.36 13.46 -5.13
CA MET A 94 -8.19 13.87 -6.53
C MET A 94 -9.51 14.25 -7.21
N ALA A 95 -10.65 13.81 -6.65
CA ALA A 95 -11.96 14.00 -7.26
C ALA A 95 -12.39 15.46 -7.28
N ASP A 96 -12.93 15.88 -8.43
CA ASP A 96 -13.73 17.08 -8.55
C ASP A 96 -15.11 16.90 -7.88
N GLU A 97 -15.93 17.95 -7.85
CA GLU A 97 -17.22 17.91 -7.16
C GLU A 97 -18.21 16.91 -7.79
N GLU A 98 -18.12 16.67 -9.09
CA GLU A 98 -18.96 15.69 -9.79
C GLU A 98 -18.54 14.27 -9.44
N SER A 99 -17.26 13.95 -9.56
CA SER A 99 -16.70 12.65 -9.20
C SER A 99 -16.89 12.33 -7.71
N LYS A 100 -16.80 13.32 -6.81
CA LYS A 100 -17.13 13.13 -5.39
C LYS A 100 -18.59 12.70 -5.17
N LYS A 101 -19.52 13.35 -5.87
CA LYS A 101 -20.95 12.98 -5.80
C LYS A 101 -21.19 11.56 -6.30
N GLU A 102 -20.57 11.18 -7.41
CA GLU A 102 -20.63 9.81 -7.93
C GLU A 102 -20.08 8.78 -6.93
N LEU A 103 -18.88 9.04 -6.35
CA LEU A 103 -18.27 8.16 -5.35
C LEU A 103 -19.14 8.04 -4.10
N HIS A 104 -19.68 9.16 -3.59
CA HIS A 104 -20.57 9.16 -2.42
C HIS A 104 -21.86 8.39 -2.72
N TYR A 105 -22.42 8.52 -3.92
CA TYR A 105 -23.58 7.73 -4.33
C TYR A 105 -23.29 6.24 -4.23
N TRP A 106 -22.20 5.77 -4.84
CA TRP A 106 -21.86 4.34 -4.83
C TRP A 106 -21.50 3.82 -3.43
N PHE A 107 -20.78 4.59 -2.63
CA PHE A 107 -20.44 4.20 -1.25
C PHE A 107 -21.67 4.22 -0.31
N GLY A 108 -22.71 4.96 -0.65
CA GLY A 108 -23.98 4.94 0.06
C GLY A 108 -24.87 3.74 -0.25
N GLN A 109 -24.58 2.98 -1.33
CA GLN A 109 -25.38 1.83 -1.72
C GLN A 109 -25.03 0.59 -0.89
N THR A 110 -26.08 -0.11 -0.44
CA THR A 110 -25.98 -1.47 0.11
C THR A 110 -26.67 -2.40 -0.88
N LEU A 111 -25.89 -3.21 -1.60
CA LEU A 111 -26.35 -4.06 -2.69
C LEU A 111 -26.07 -5.53 -2.35
N GLU A 112 -26.96 -6.43 -2.79
CA GLU A 112 -26.71 -7.88 -2.73
C GLU A 112 -25.64 -8.30 -3.74
N ASP A 113 -25.67 -7.72 -4.96
CA ASP A 113 -24.63 -7.87 -5.98
C ASP A 113 -23.89 -6.54 -6.16
N ASN A 114 -22.61 -6.54 -5.86
CA ASN A 114 -21.72 -5.38 -5.95
C ASN A 114 -21.02 -5.24 -7.31
N THR A 115 -21.35 -6.05 -8.30
CA THR A 115 -20.66 -6.06 -9.62
C THR A 115 -20.71 -4.69 -10.28
N GLU A 116 -21.88 -4.08 -10.35
CA GLU A 116 -22.06 -2.74 -10.96
C GLU A 116 -21.34 -1.66 -10.15
N LYS A 117 -21.41 -1.71 -8.82
CA LYS A 117 -20.71 -0.79 -7.92
C LYS A 117 -19.20 -0.84 -8.14
N ILE A 118 -18.62 -2.05 -8.16
CA ILE A 118 -17.18 -2.26 -8.38
C ILE A 118 -16.76 -1.68 -9.73
N ALA A 119 -17.50 -2.01 -10.80
CA ALA A 119 -17.21 -1.52 -12.15
C ALA A 119 -17.28 0.01 -12.24
N SER A 120 -18.31 0.61 -11.65
CA SER A 120 -18.53 2.07 -11.69
C SER A 120 -17.48 2.82 -10.89
N VAL A 121 -17.19 2.38 -9.66
CA VAL A 121 -16.16 3.00 -8.81
C VAL A 121 -14.79 2.87 -9.43
N LYS A 122 -14.45 1.69 -9.99
CA LYS A 122 -13.20 1.49 -10.72
C LYS A 122 -13.09 2.43 -11.92
N ALA A 123 -14.16 2.60 -12.70
CA ALA A 123 -14.16 3.54 -13.84
C ALA A 123 -13.92 4.99 -13.40
N ILE A 124 -14.43 5.40 -12.23
CA ILE A 124 -14.14 6.72 -11.67
C ILE A 124 -12.65 6.82 -11.29
N TYR A 125 -12.09 5.80 -10.63
CA TYR A 125 -10.67 5.75 -10.28
C TYR A 125 -9.76 5.84 -11.51
N ASP A 126 -10.11 5.12 -12.58
CA ASP A 126 -9.37 5.14 -13.86
C ASP A 126 -9.43 6.53 -14.50
N ARG A 127 -10.60 7.16 -14.54
CA ARG A 127 -10.81 8.52 -15.07
C ARG A 127 -10.00 9.58 -14.31
N LEU A 128 -9.89 9.43 -12.99
CA LEU A 128 -9.13 10.34 -12.13
C LEU A 128 -7.62 10.07 -12.15
N GLY A 129 -7.15 8.98 -12.74
CA GLY A 129 -5.73 8.62 -12.76
C GLY A 129 -5.20 8.15 -11.39
N VAL A 130 -6.06 7.62 -10.54
CA VAL A 130 -5.71 7.19 -9.16
C VAL A 130 -4.63 6.12 -9.15
N TYR A 131 -4.66 5.19 -10.11
CA TYR A 131 -3.65 4.15 -10.25
C TYR A 131 -2.22 4.73 -10.29
N ALA A 132 -1.98 5.71 -11.16
CA ALA A 132 -0.66 6.31 -11.32
C ALA A 132 -0.16 7.03 -10.06
N GLU A 133 -1.05 7.69 -9.31
CA GLU A 133 -0.68 8.36 -8.05
C GLU A 133 -0.37 7.34 -6.95
N CYS A 134 -1.11 6.24 -6.89
CA CYS A 134 -0.82 5.13 -5.98
C CYS A 134 0.52 4.45 -6.32
N GLU A 135 0.80 4.14 -7.58
CA GLU A 135 2.10 3.59 -8.01
C GLU A 135 3.27 4.51 -7.65
N LYS A 136 3.10 5.82 -7.84
CA LYS A 136 4.11 6.81 -7.43
C LYS A 136 4.37 6.75 -5.93
N SER A 137 3.34 6.53 -5.12
CA SER A 137 3.49 6.39 -3.67
C SER A 137 4.22 5.10 -3.29
N VAL A 138 3.92 3.97 -3.94
CA VAL A 138 4.69 2.71 -3.78
C VAL A 138 6.16 2.93 -4.13
N LYS A 139 6.42 3.58 -5.28
CA LYS A 139 7.77 3.89 -5.71
C LYS A 139 8.51 4.76 -4.70
N ASN A 140 7.90 5.82 -4.19
CA ASN A 140 8.50 6.70 -3.20
C ASN A 140 8.89 5.94 -1.92
N GLN A 141 8.00 5.07 -1.41
CA GLN A 141 8.31 4.24 -0.25
C GLN A 141 9.46 3.27 -0.54
N THR A 142 9.49 2.68 -1.72
CA THR A 142 10.56 1.77 -2.14
C THR A 142 11.91 2.47 -2.27
N ASP A 143 11.93 3.66 -2.86
CA ASP A 143 13.15 4.48 -3.01
C ASP A 143 13.71 4.88 -1.63
N MET A 144 12.82 5.25 -0.68
CA MET A 144 13.22 5.51 0.71
C MET A 144 13.80 4.26 1.38
N ALA A 145 13.18 3.10 1.20
CA ALA A 145 13.72 1.85 1.72
C ALA A 145 15.14 1.58 1.18
N PHE A 146 15.34 1.73 -0.11
CA PHE A 146 16.65 1.51 -0.71
C PHE A 146 17.70 2.53 -0.25
N THR A 147 17.32 3.77 0.04
CA THR A 147 18.23 4.75 0.64
C THR A 147 18.80 4.23 1.96
N TYR A 148 17.98 3.62 2.83
CA TYR A 148 18.46 3.02 4.07
C TYR A 148 19.29 1.75 3.83
N LEU A 149 18.91 0.92 2.87
CA LEU A 149 19.66 -0.29 2.52
C LEU A 149 21.04 0.05 1.92
N ASP A 150 21.13 1.14 1.15
CA ASP A 150 22.37 1.60 0.51
C ASP A 150 23.35 2.21 1.51
N SER A 151 22.90 2.64 2.67
CA SER A 151 23.78 3.11 3.77
C SER A 151 24.53 1.96 4.46
N LEU A 152 24.13 0.70 4.21
CA LEU A 152 24.76 -0.48 4.79
C LEU A 152 25.89 -1.02 3.91
N PRO A 153 26.82 -1.81 4.48
CA PRO A 153 27.85 -2.50 3.68
C PRO A 153 27.20 -3.37 2.60
N GLN A 154 27.58 -3.16 1.34
CA GLN A 154 27.04 -3.90 0.22
C GLN A 154 27.66 -5.30 0.16
N ASN A 155 26.84 -6.32 0.37
CA ASN A 155 27.24 -7.73 0.42
C ASN A 155 26.08 -8.65 -0.02
N ALA A 156 26.29 -9.95 0.03
CA ALA A 156 25.26 -10.93 -0.37
C ALA A 156 23.95 -10.80 0.42
N ALA A 157 23.98 -10.37 1.69
CA ALA A 157 22.78 -10.24 2.51
C ALA A 157 21.96 -9.01 2.09
N THR A 158 22.59 -7.84 1.90
CA THR A 158 21.91 -6.63 1.42
C THR A 158 21.37 -6.82 0.00
N GLU A 159 22.06 -7.56 -0.84
CA GLU A 159 21.57 -7.93 -2.18
C GLU A 159 20.34 -8.84 -2.12
N GLN A 160 20.27 -9.79 -1.18
CA GLN A 160 19.08 -10.63 -0.97
C GLN A 160 17.89 -9.80 -0.46
N LEU A 161 18.11 -8.85 0.44
CA LEU A 161 17.07 -7.93 0.89
C LEU A 161 16.53 -7.07 -0.26
N ARG A 162 17.41 -6.58 -1.14
CA ARG A 162 17.03 -5.84 -2.35
C ARG A 162 16.18 -6.68 -3.30
N LYS A 163 16.57 -7.93 -3.54
CA LYS A 163 15.81 -8.87 -4.38
C LYS A 163 14.44 -9.15 -3.78
N LEU A 164 14.36 -9.36 -2.47
CA LEU A 164 13.10 -9.56 -1.77
C LEU A 164 12.18 -8.35 -1.91
N ALA A 165 12.69 -7.14 -1.67
CA ALA A 165 11.93 -5.90 -1.80
C ALA A 165 11.39 -5.72 -3.22
N ASN A 166 12.24 -5.92 -4.25
CA ASN A 166 11.80 -5.85 -5.63
C ASN A 166 10.72 -6.89 -5.95
N LYS A 167 10.85 -8.12 -5.46
CA LYS A 167 9.83 -9.16 -5.65
C LYS A 167 8.50 -8.78 -5.01
N LEU A 168 8.51 -8.20 -3.81
CA LEU A 168 7.30 -7.76 -3.12
C LEU A 168 6.58 -6.62 -3.87
N ASN A 169 7.34 -5.70 -4.45
CA ASN A 169 6.79 -4.54 -5.16
C ASN A 169 6.37 -4.84 -6.61
N THR A 170 6.93 -5.88 -7.23
CA THR A 170 6.61 -6.26 -8.63
C THR A 170 5.63 -7.43 -8.71
N ARG A 171 5.14 -7.91 -7.57
CA ARG A 171 4.13 -8.95 -7.57
C ARG A 171 2.88 -8.46 -8.29
N LYS A 172 2.26 -9.37 -9.05
CA LYS A 172 0.97 -9.17 -9.71
C LYS A 172 -0.11 -10.06 -9.09
N ASP A 173 0.27 -10.76 -8.05
CA ASP A 173 -0.46 -11.78 -7.29
C ASP A 173 -0.26 -11.60 -5.77
#